data_fb8d42748c0fa9655b4f81ab89ffcac8
#
_entry.id   fb8d42748c0fa9655b4f81ab89ffcac8
#
_cell.length_a   1.000
_cell.length_b   1.000
_cell.length_c   1.000
_cell.angle_alpha   90.00
_cell.angle_beta   90.00
_cell.angle_gamma   90.00
#
_symmetry.space_group_name_H-M   'P 1'
#
loop_
_entity.id
_entity.type
_entity.pdbx_description
1 polymer ?
#
loop_
_entity_poly.entity_id
_entity_poly.type
_entity_poly.pdbx_seq_one_letter_code
_entity_poly.pdbx_strand_id
1 'polypeptide(L)'
;LGDVYKRQSLLYSIRTYEAMKDVDSVEGGRIYSGIAYNLCAMGENERAQSYYNKAIKILCKLRKPEDIAEVHYNMSLNCVMLGQYDKAQEYLTQCMKAIEKLHLNSLRVCNLSKLYGLFALVSILQGNRFNCERYLYSCRQFLNYIFEKEKTENNLATVHDYAKADDDMFLYTFSKALLAQHDGDNEEALKLYEQADIYLKRAEGNQFFCYVLFRRNRMECFRNAGKEILYEQEEFILKQYEETHRIMFHEYAEDMKDLLPPVDDDCEELSTREIEDLLKQESVERAYKSKKEQLDFISIWQKLINVNGITAKEMLNMVMKTFLNHFDVDRAVYIRYSERVPQVLYNDTEKEMTPEIMKIMEKSMRKNAGGFVISKISSNYSEHQDITSIFGDEDVCSMVAIPFFNNAKIENIVITYVLMKDNWHSSVNRYMLDEDDLNFYQLLFREVRYALNRLDAYDKIYEMNTKLYMSAVTDQLTGCYNREGFYRKLDALLKEIAGEKRKPKLGVMFIDLDNFKHYNDCLLYTSPSPRDGLLS
;
A
#
# COMPACT_ATOMS: atom_id res chain seq x y z
N LEU A 1 -13.66 -15.13 -34.84
CA LEU A 1 -13.87 -15.74 -33.50
C LEU A 1 -14.27 -14.66 -32.47
N GLY A 2 -13.61 -13.50 -32.38
CA GLY A 2 -13.95 -12.42 -31.45
C GLY A 2 -15.39 -11.92 -31.57
N ASP A 3 -15.93 -11.87 -32.77
CA ASP A 3 -17.27 -11.38 -33.04
C ASP A 3 -18.37 -12.35 -32.58
N VAL A 4 -18.12 -13.64 -32.65
CA VAL A 4 -19.05 -14.67 -32.12
C VAL A 4 -19.12 -14.58 -30.60
N TYR A 5 -18.01 -14.34 -29.92
CA TYR A 5 -17.95 -14.18 -28.47
C TYR A 5 -18.72 -12.94 -27.99
N LYS A 6 -18.64 -11.83 -28.72
CA LYS A 6 -19.37 -10.59 -28.36
C LYS A 6 -20.88 -10.77 -28.47
N ARG A 7 -21.34 -11.43 -29.54
CA ARG A 7 -22.76 -11.79 -29.69
C ARG A 7 -23.25 -12.70 -28.56
N GLN A 8 -22.47 -13.71 -28.21
CA GLN A 8 -22.78 -14.61 -27.11
C GLN A 8 -22.77 -13.88 -25.76
N SER A 9 -21.83 -12.93 -25.57
CA SER A 9 -21.75 -12.11 -24.36
C SER A 9 -22.98 -11.22 -24.18
N LEU A 10 -23.43 -10.55 -25.24
CA LEU A 10 -24.66 -9.74 -25.19
C LEU A 10 -25.89 -10.62 -24.87
N LEU A 11 -26.05 -11.72 -25.58
CA LEU A 11 -27.15 -12.64 -25.36
C LEU A 11 -27.15 -13.24 -23.94
N TYR A 12 -25.97 -13.54 -23.42
CA TYR A 12 -25.79 -13.99 -22.04
C TYR A 12 -26.24 -12.91 -21.03
N SER A 13 -25.83 -11.67 -21.24
CA SER A 13 -26.23 -10.53 -20.39
C SER A 13 -27.75 -10.32 -20.41
N ILE A 14 -28.38 -10.42 -21.58
CA ILE A 14 -29.86 -10.32 -21.72
C ILE A 14 -30.54 -11.46 -20.98
N ARG A 15 -30.12 -12.71 -21.19
CA ARG A 15 -30.71 -13.87 -20.49
C ARG A 15 -30.52 -13.79 -18.97
N THR A 16 -29.40 -13.27 -18.53
CA THR A 16 -29.14 -13.05 -17.10
C THR A 16 -30.12 -12.02 -16.54
N TYR A 17 -30.34 -10.92 -17.28
CA TYR A 17 -31.34 -9.93 -16.93
C TYR A 17 -32.74 -10.52 -16.80
N GLU A 18 -33.18 -11.30 -17.79
CA GLU A 18 -34.49 -11.97 -17.77
C GLU A 18 -34.69 -12.93 -16.58
N ALA A 19 -33.58 -13.53 -16.12
CA ALA A 19 -33.61 -14.46 -14.98
C ALA A 19 -33.58 -13.74 -13.62
N MET A 20 -33.32 -12.42 -13.58
CA MET A 20 -33.21 -11.67 -12.34
C MET A 20 -34.56 -11.39 -11.69
N LYS A 21 -34.58 -11.48 -10.36
CA LYS A 21 -35.77 -11.14 -9.54
C LYS A 21 -35.78 -9.67 -9.15
N ASP A 22 -34.61 -9.05 -9.01
CA ASP A 22 -34.42 -7.66 -8.58
C ASP A 22 -33.40 -6.97 -9.50
N VAL A 23 -33.89 -6.09 -10.35
CA VAL A 23 -33.12 -5.37 -11.34
C VAL A 23 -32.40 -4.15 -10.72
N ASP A 24 -32.93 -3.62 -9.61
CA ASP A 24 -32.33 -2.50 -8.87
C ASP A 24 -31.25 -2.99 -7.87
N SER A 25 -30.61 -4.12 -8.16
CA SER A 25 -29.52 -4.70 -7.41
C SER A 25 -28.14 -4.31 -8.00
N VAL A 26 -27.07 -4.65 -7.27
CA VAL A 26 -25.68 -4.45 -7.77
C VAL A 26 -25.44 -5.26 -9.04
N GLU A 27 -25.94 -6.49 -9.06
CA GLU A 27 -25.87 -7.38 -10.21
C GLU A 27 -26.63 -6.78 -11.40
N GLY A 28 -27.80 -6.15 -11.17
CA GLY A 28 -28.54 -5.42 -12.20
C GLY A 28 -27.73 -4.26 -12.79
N GLY A 29 -27.10 -3.46 -11.94
CA GLY A 29 -26.20 -2.39 -12.38
C GLY A 29 -25.04 -2.90 -13.24
N ARG A 30 -24.41 -4.02 -12.84
CA ARG A 30 -23.34 -4.68 -13.60
C ARG A 30 -23.83 -5.23 -14.94
N ILE A 31 -25.02 -5.77 -15.00
CA ILE A 31 -25.62 -6.31 -16.24
C ILE A 31 -25.91 -5.17 -17.20
N TYR A 32 -26.49 -4.05 -16.76
CA TYR A 32 -26.68 -2.87 -17.61
C TYR A 32 -25.34 -2.34 -18.15
N SER A 33 -24.29 -2.30 -17.33
CA SER A 33 -22.95 -1.93 -17.77
C SER A 33 -22.38 -2.91 -18.80
N GLY A 34 -22.57 -4.22 -18.61
CA GLY A 34 -22.15 -5.25 -19.56
C GLY A 34 -22.88 -5.17 -20.90
N ILE A 35 -24.18 -4.89 -20.88
CA ILE A 35 -24.97 -4.65 -22.11
C ILE A 35 -24.43 -3.41 -22.83
N ALA A 36 -24.23 -2.31 -22.11
CA ALA A 36 -23.67 -1.10 -22.68
C ALA A 36 -22.30 -1.34 -23.32
N TYR A 37 -21.41 -2.05 -22.64
CA TYR A 37 -20.11 -2.42 -23.17
C TYR A 37 -20.20 -3.22 -24.48
N ASN A 38 -21.09 -4.20 -24.54
CA ASN A 38 -21.30 -4.98 -25.75
C ASN A 38 -21.91 -4.14 -26.90
N LEU A 39 -22.82 -3.22 -26.60
CA LEU A 39 -23.37 -2.29 -27.58
C LEU A 39 -22.30 -1.35 -28.14
N CYS A 40 -21.42 -0.79 -27.29
CA CYS A 40 -20.24 -0.05 -27.77
C CYS A 40 -19.37 -0.91 -28.70
N ALA A 41 -19.18 -2.19 -28.35
CA ALA A 41 -18.43 -3.13 -29.17
C ALA A 41 -19.05 -3.34 -30.56
N MET A 42 -20.34 -3.11 -30.69
CA MET A 42 -21.09 -3.25 -31.94
C MET A 42 -21.24 -1.91 -32.69
N GLY A 43 -20.69 -0.82 -32.16
CA GLY A 43 -20.80 0.52 -32.74
C GLY A 43 -22.09 1.28 -32.37
N GLU A 44 -22.97 0.70 -31.53
CA GLU A 44 -24.22 1.30 -31.05
C GLU A 44 -23.96 2.24 -29.84
N ASN A 45 -23.05 3.21 -30.04
CA ASN A 45 -22.48 4.03 -28.98
C ASN A 45 -23.50 4.94 -28.28
N GLU A 46 -24.49 5.47 -29.01
CA GLU A 46 -25.55 6.31 -28.42
C GLU A 46 -26.48 5.49 -27.52
N ARG A 47 -26.87 4.31 -27.97
CA ARG A 47 -27.68 3.38 -27.18
C ARG A 47 -26.92 2.89 -25.95
N ALA A 48 -25.65 2.58 -26.10
CA ALA A 48 -24.78 2.18 -25.00
C ALA A 48 -24.76 3.23 -23.88
N GLN A 49 -24.76 4.52 -24.22
CA GLN A 49 -24.78 5.60 -23.25
C GLN A 49 -26.01 5.55 -22.33
N SER A 50 -27.19 5.26 -22.87
CA SER A 50 -28.43 5.14 -22.07
C SER A 50 -28.34 3.99 -21.06
N TYR A 51 -27.74 2.85 -21.46
CA TYR A 51 -27.52 1.71 -20.57
C TYR A 51 -26.47 2.00 -19.49
N TYR A 52 -25.40 2.71 -19.82
CA TYR A 52 -24.42 3.20 -18.82
C TYR A 52 -25.07 4.14 -17.81
N ASN A 53 -25.88 5.10 -18.27
CA ASN A 53 -26.60 6.01 -17.38
C ASN A 53 -27.51 5.25 -16.42
N LYS A 54 -28.21 4.21 -16.89
CA LYS A 54 -29.04 3.37 -16.05
C LYS A 54 -28.20 2.60 -15.02
N ALA A 55 -27.06 2.04 -15.44
CA ALA A 55 -26.12 1.36 -14.53
C ALA A 55 -25.62 2.30 -13.43
N ILE A 56 -25.18 3.50 -13.79
CA ILE A 56 -24.70 4.52 -12.83
C ILE A 56 -25.80 4.89 -11.84
N LYS A 57 -27.06 5.13 -12.29
CA LYS A 57 -28.18 5.46 -11.39
C LYS A 57 -28.42 4.36 -10.34
N ILE A 58 -28.41 3.11 -10.75
CA ILE A 58 -28.58 1.95 -9.84
C ILE A 58 -27.42 1.88 -8.85
N LEU A 59 -26.19 1.92 -9.36
CA LEU A 59 -24.98 1.75 -8.55
C LEU A 59 -24.74 2.93 -7.60
N CYS A 60 -25.07 4.15 -8.00
CA CYS A 60 -25.04 5.33 -7.13
C CYS A 60 -26.06 5.20 -6.00
N LYS A 61 -27.29 4.79 -6.30
CA LYS A 61 -28.35 4.56 -5.29
C LYS A 61 -27.92 3.50 -4.27
N LEU A 62 -27.19 2.47 -4.72
CA LEU A 62 -26.68 1.39 -3.89
C LEU A 62 -25.30 1.69 -3.29
N ARG A 63 -24.73 2.87 -3.59
CA ARG A 63 -23.44 3.34 -3.08
C ARG A 63 -22.30 2.34 -3.32
N LYS A 64 -22.09 1.95 -4.59
CA LYS A 64 -21.06 0.98 -5.01
C LYS A 64 -19.94 1.67 -5.82
N PRO A 65 -18.98 2.35 -5.16
CA PRO A 65 -17.96 3.15 -5.83
C PRO A 65 -17.02 2.33 -6.73
N GLU A 66 -16.77 1.06 -6.42
CA GLU A 66 -15.97 0.17 -7.27
C GLU A 66 -16.62 -0.03 -8.64
N ASP A 67 -17.89 -0.38 -8.62
CA ASP A 67 -18.68 -0.61 -9.84
C ASP A 67 -18.89 0.71 -10.60
N ILE A 68 -19.08 1.83 -9.89
CA ILE A 68 -19.18 3.17 -10.47
C ILE A 68 -17.88 3.54 -11.20
N ALA A 69 -16.71 3.26 -10.61
CA ALA A 69 -15.42 3.50 -11.24
C ALA A 69 -15.26 2.73 -12.54
N GLU A 70 -15.65 1.43 -12.54
CA GLU A 70 -15.60 0.59 -13.73
C GLU A 70 -16.53 1.12 -14.85
N VAL A 71 -17.75 1.52 -14.50
CA VAL A 71 -18.70 2.10 -15.48
C VAL A 71 -18.15 3.40 -16.06
N HIS A 72 -17.59 4.30 -15.24
CA HIS A 72 -16.98 5.54 -15.75
C HIS A 72 -15.78 5.28 -16.67
N TYR A 73 -14.96 4.28 -16.35
CA TYR A 73 -13.88 3.86 -17.24
C TYR A 73 -14.44 3.44 -18.62
N ASN A 74 -15.48 2.60 -18.65
CA ASN A 74 -16.12 2.14 -19.88
C ASN A 74 -16.83 3.27 -20.62
N MET A 75 -17.47 4.22 -19.91
CA MET A 75 -18.05 5.43 -20.50
C MET A 75 -16.97 6.31 -21.17
N SER A 76 -15.79 6.40 -20.55
CA SER A 76 -14.68 7.15 -21.15
C SER A 76 -14.20 6.52 -22.46
N LEU A 77 -14.10 5.18 -22.53
CA LEU A 77 -13.81 4.47 -23.77
C LEU A 77 -14.85 4.76 -24.86
N ASN A 78 -16.14 4.75 -24.51
CA ASN A 78 -17.21 5.12 -25.43
C ASN A 78 -17.05 6.56 -25.98
N CYS A 79 -16.72 7.50 -25.09
CA CYS A 79 -16.47 8.90 -25.50
C CYS A 79 -15.23 9.04 -26.41
N VAL A 80 -14.19 8.25 -26.19
CA VAL A 80 -13.02 8.21 -27.10
C VAL A 80 -13.44 7.76 -28.49
N MET A 81 -14.30 6.73 -28.59
CA MET A 81 -14.85 6.26 -29.87
C MET A 81 -15.68 7.32 -30.59
N LEU A 82 -16.43 8.14 -29.86
CA LEU A 82 -17.24 9.23 -30.37
C LEU A 82 -16.42 10.51 -30.67
N GLY A 83 -15.10 10.53 -30.37
CA GLY A 83 -14.25 11.70 -30.50
C GLY A 83 -14.54 12.80 -29.45
N GLN A 84 -15.28 12.48 -28.39
CA GLN A 84 -15.66 13.40 -27.30
C GLN A 84 -14.60 13.37 -26.18
N TYR A 85 -13.39 13.84 -26.48
CA TYR A 85 -12.22 13.67 -25.60
C TYR A 85 -12.36 14.43 -24.27
N ASP A 86 -13.06 15.59 -24.25
CA ASP A 86 -13.29 16.35 -23.03
C ASP A 86 -14.19 15.58 -22.04
N LYS A 87 -15.26 14.97 -22.55
CA LYS A 87 -16.11 14.09 -21.75
C LYS A 87 -15.37 12.83 -21.29
N ALA A 88 -14.54 12.26 -22.16
CA ALA A 88 -13.70 11.11 -21.78
C ALA A 88 -12.78 11.46 -20.60
N GLN A 89 -12.15 12.65 -20.64
CA GLN A 89 -11.31 13.16 -19.55
C GLN A 89 -12.12 13.37 -18.26
N GLU A 90 -13.34 13.85 -18.36
CA GLU A 90 -14.23 14.03 -17.21
C GLU A 90 -14.57 12.69 -16.55
N TYR A 91 -15.00 11.69 -17.34
CA TYR A 91 -15.30 10.34 -16.80
C TYR A 91 -14.07 9.66 -16.21
N LEU A 92 -12.89 9.79 -16.81
CA LEU A 92 -11.65 9.29 -16.23
C LEU A 92 -11.33 9.95 -14.88
N THR A 93 -11.59 11.26 -14.78
CA THR A 93 -11.40 11.99 -13.53
C THR A 93 -12.38 11.52 -12.46
N GLN A 94 -13.63 11.25 -12.82
CA GLN A 94 -14.63 10.68 -11.91
C GLN A 94 -14.26 9.25 -11.50
N CYS A 95 -13.77 8.43 -12.43
CA CYS A 95 -13.22 7.10 -12.15
C CYS A 95 -12.09 7.19 -11.12
N MET A 96 -11.11 8.06 -11.31
CA MET A 96 -10.01 8.26 -10.38
C MET A 96 -10.50 8.70 -9.00
N LYS A 97 -11.41 9.68 -8.93
CA LYS A 97 -12.01 10.13 -7.67
C LYS A 97 -12.79 9.03 -6.95
N ALA A 98 -13.48 8.17 -7.68
CA ALA A 98 -14.17 7.02 -7.10
C ALA A 98 -13.17 6.02 -6.52
N ILE A 99 -12.05 5.79 -7.22
CA ILE A 99 -10.95 4.93 -6.76
C ILE A 99 -10.27 5.53 -5.53
N GLU A 100 -9.97 6.84 -5.50
CA GLU A 100 -9.35 7.51 -4.35
C GLU A 100 -10.21 7.48 -3.09
N LYS A 101 -11.53 7.53 -3.25
CA LYS A 101 -12.47 7.42 -2.12
C LYS A 101 -12.74 6.00 -1.64
N LEU A 102 -12.41 5.02 -2.44
CA LEU A 102 -12.29 3.65 -1.98
C LEU A 102 -11.09 3.57 -1.07
N HIS A 103 -11.14 4.07 0.20
CA HIS A 103 -10.03 3.85 1.11
C HIS A 103 -9.33 2.55 0.72
N LEU A 104 -8.27 2.70 0.09
CA LEU A 104 -7.35 1.89 -0.68
C LEU A 104 -7.29 0.37 -0.41
N ASN A 105 -8.23 -0.15 0.37
CA ASN A 105 -8.39 -1.57 0.68
C ASN A 105 -8.74 -2.43 -0.54
N SER A 106 -9.05 -1.81 -1.69
CA SER A 106 -9.54 -2.53 -2.84
C SER A 106 -8.98 -2.07 -4.19
N LEU A 107 -7.85 -1.36 -4.20
CA LEU A 107 -7.19 -1.05 -5.46
C LEU A 107 -6.73 -2.35 -6.12
N ARG A 108 -7.49 -2.76 -7.13
CA ARG A 108 -6.97 -3.67 -8.15
C ARG A 108 -5.85 -2.94 -8.87
N VAL A 109 -4.62 -3.08 -8.38
CA VAL A 109 -3.42 -2.44 -8.97
C VAL A 109 -3.32 -2.73 -10.48
N CYS A 110 -3.84 -3.88 -10.93
CA CYS A 110 -3.93 -4.25 -12.33
C CYS A 110 -4.82 -3.32 -13.20
N ASN A 111 -5.66 -2.48 -12.62
CA ASN A 111 -6.48 -1.56 -13.39
C ASN A 111 -5.87 -0.15 -13.49
N LEU A 112 -4.84 0.16 -12.71
CA LEU A 112 -4.22 1.49 -12.73
C LEU A 112 -3.33 1.70 -13.96
N SER A 113 -2.65 0.67 -14.45
CA SER A 113 -1.91 0.75 -15.72
C SER A 113 -2.84 1.10 -16.88
N LYS A 114 -4.01 0.43 -16.98
CA LYS A 114 -5.04 0.74 -17.97
C LYS A 114 -5.58 2.16 -17.82
N LEU A 115 -5.91 2.57 -16.61
CA LEU A 115 -6.44 3.90 -16.32
C LEU A 115 -5.44 4.99 -16.73
N TYR A 116 -4.18 4.88 -16.31
CA TYR A 116 -3.15 5.85 -16.71
C TYR A 116 -2.81 5.76 -18.21
N GLY A 117 -2.87 4.58 -18.81
CA GLY A 117 -2.74 4.41 -20.26
C GLY A 117 -3.82 5.15 -21.03
N LEU A 118 -5.07 5.06 -20.56
CA LEU A 118 -6.19 5.77 -21.19
C LEU A 118 -6.16 7.28 -20.92
N PHE A 119 -5.74 7.73 -19.74
CA PHE A 119 -5.47 9.15 -19.48
C PHE A 119 -4.39 9.72 -20.42
N ALA A 120 -3.32 8.95 -20.67
CA ALA A 120 -2.28 9.36 -21.59
C ALA A 120 -2.82 9.50 -23.03
N LEU A 121 -3.61 8.50 -23.48
CA LEU A 121 -4.24 8.50 -24.78
C LEU A 121 -5.17 9.70 -24.96
N VAL A 122 -6.08 9.93 -24.03
CA VAL A 122 -7.02 11.07 -24.09
C VAL A 122 -6.26 12.40 -24.08
N SER A 123 -5.24 12.53 -23.23
CA SER A 123 -4.44 13.77 -23.15
C SER A 123 -3.74 14.10 -24.46
N ILE A 124 -3.15 13.11 -25.15
CA ILE A 124 -2.49 13.37 -26.43
C ILE A 124 -3.49 13.66 -27.55
N LEU A 125 -4.66 13.03 -27.53
CA LEU A 125 -5.75 13.32 -28.48
C LEU A 125 -6.33 14.73 -28.30
N GLN A 126 -6.24 15.29 -27.09
CA GLN A 126 -6.54 16.69 -26.80
C GLN A 126 -5.38 17.65 -27.13
N GLY A 127 -4.22 17.14 -27.58
CA GLY A 127 -3.02 17.95 -27.80
C GLY A 127 -2.27 18.34 -26.52
N ASN A 128 -2.60 17.75 -25.37
CA ASN A 128 -1.95 18.06 -24.10
C ASN A 128 -0.73 17.14 -23.87
N ARG A 129 0.39 17.52 -24.49
CA ARG A 129 1.67 16.80 -24.43
C ARG A 129 2.14 16.56 -22.99
N PHE A 130 2.11 17.60 -22.15
CA PHE A 130 2.62 17.53 -20.78
C PHE A 130 1.88 16.50 -19.93
N ASN A 131 0.57 16.50 -19.96
CA ASN A 131 -0.23 15.53 -19.23
C ASN A 131 -0.04 14.11 -19.79
N CYS A 132 0.10 13.96 -21.10
CA CYS A 132 0.40 12.66 -21.73
C CYS A 132 1.70 12.08 -21.17
N GLU A 133 2.80 12.84 -21.15
CA GLU A 133 4.08 12.39 -20.62
C GLU A 133 3.98 11.99 -19.15
N ARG A 134 3.29 12.78 -18.35
CA ARG A 134 3.08 12.48 -16.92
C ARG A 134 2.31 11.17 -16.72
N TYR A 135 1.24 10.96 -17.46
CA TYR A 135 0.45 9.73 -17.36
C TYR A 135 1.18 8.52 -17.93
N LEU A 136 1.96 8.68 -19.00
CA LEU A 136 2.83 7.62 -19.51
C LEU A 136 3.88 7.19 -18.50
N TYR A 137 4.46 8.16 -17.77
CA TYR A 137 5.40 7.85 -16.69
C TYR A 137 4.73 6.98 -15.61
N SER A 138 3.55 7.37 -15.14
CA SER A 138 2.79 6.61 -14.14
C SER A 138 2.42 5.22 -14.67
N CYS A 139 1.89 5.13 -15.89
CA CYS A 139 1.56 3.85 -16.54
C CYS A 139 2.78 2.91 -16.59
N ARG A 140 3.95 3.44 -16.98
CA ARG A 140 5.20 2.66 -17.06
C ARG A 140 5.62 2.08 -15.71
N GLN A 141 5.44 2.81 -14.61
CA GLN A 141 5.78 2.30 -13.28
C GLN A 141 4.99 1.03 -12.95
N PHE A 142 3.70 1.01 -13.26
CA PHE A 142 2.86 -0.17 -13.06
C PHE A 142 3.20 -1.31 -14.01
N LEU A 143 3.50 -1.01 -15.28
CA LEU A 143 3.90 -2.01 -16.26
C LEU A 143 5.26 -2.64 -15.91
N ASN A 144 6.25 -1.85 -15.51
CA ASN A 144 7.55 -2.37 -15.09
C ASN A 144 7.39 -3.33 -13.91
N TYR A 145 6.52 -2.99 -12.97
CA TYR A 145 6.22 -3.85 -11.84
C TYR A 145 5.66 -5.21 -12.29
N ILE A 146 4.71 -5.22 -13.25
CA ILE A 146 4.16 -6.46 -13.81
C ILE A 146 5.26 -7.32 -14.45
N PHE A 147 6.16 -6.70 -15.23
CA PHE A 147 7.21 -7.42 -15.95
C PHE A 147 8.45 -7.82 -15.13
N GLU A 148 8.81 -7.07 -14.08
CA GLU A 148 9.89 -7.45 -13.17
C GLU A 148 9.52 -8.68 -12.36
N LYS A 149 8.28 -8.80 -11.98
CA LYS A 149 7.76 -9.97 -11.28
C LYS A 149 7.76 -11.23 -12.15
N GLU A 150 7.45 -11.11 -13.44
CA GLU A 150 7.50 -12.22 -14.42
C GLU A 150 8.91 -12.80 -14.60
N LYS A 151 9.96 -12.00 -14.41
CA LYS A 151 11.35 -12.47 -14.51
C LYS A 151 11.83 -13.28 -13.30
N THR A 152 11.26 -13.03 -12.15
CA THR A 152 11.63 -13.72 -10.90
C THR A 152 10.88 -15.04 -10.70
N GLU A 153 9.70 -15.20 -11.31
CA GLU A 153 8.87 -16.40 -11.22
C GLU A 153 8.99 -17.27 -12.50
N ASN A 154 10.07 -18.00 -12.63
CA ASN A 154 10.34 -18.90 -13.76
C ASN A 154 9.42 -20.14 -13.84
N ASN A 155 8.25 -20.17 -13.18
CA ASN A 155 7.33 -21.29 -13.25
C ASN A 155 5.87 -20.84 -13.24
N LEU A 156 5.16 -21.09 -14.34
CA LEU A 156 3.70 -21.15 -14.46
C LEU A 156 2.92 -19.83 -14.59
N ALA A 157 3.41 -18.86 -15.34
CA ALA A 157 2.50 -17.86 -15.92
C ALA A 157 1.60 -18.54 -16.96
N THR A 158 0.29 -18.52 -16.75
CA THR A 158 -0.65 -19.09 -17.72
C THR A 158 -0.78 -18.15 -18.92
N VAL A 159 -1.09 -18.69 -20.10
CA VAL A 159 -1.32 -17.92 -21.36
C VAL A 159 -2.34 -16.78 -21.15
N HIS A 160 -3.22 -16.89 -20.17
CA HIS A 160 -4.25 -15.91 -19.83
C HIS A 160 -3.69 -14.63 -19.17
N ASP A 161 -2.53 -14.70 -18.53
CA ASP A 161 -1.89 -13.58 -17.84
C ASP A 161 -1.17 -12.65 -18.81
N TYR A 162 -0.61 -13.20 -19.90
CA TYR A 162 0.00 -12.42 -20.97
C TYR A 162 -1.02 -11.59 -21.76
N ALA A 163 -2.24 -12.09 -21.98
CA ALA A 163 -3.28 -11.37 -22.70
C ALA A 163 -3.75 -10.09 -21.98
N LYS A 164 -3.70 -10.05 -20.63
CA LYS A 164 -4.04 -8.85 -19.86
C LYS A 164 -2.97 -7.76 -19.91
N ALA A 165 -1.71 -8.16 -19.94
CA ALA A 165 -0.60 -7.22 -20.08
C ALA A 165 -0.50 -6.63 -21.50
N ASP A 166 -0.91 -7.38 -22.53
CA ASP A 166 -0.92 -6.91 -23.91
C ASP A 166 -1.88 -5.73 -24.13
N ASP A 167 -3.04 -5.71 -23.45
CA ASP A 167 -3.98 -4.58 -23.48
C ASP A 167 -3.33 -3.29 -22.94
N ASP A 168 -2.68 -3.37 -21.80
CA ASP A 168 -2.04 -2.24 -21.14
C ASP A 168 -0.84 -1.73 -21.94
N MET A 169 -0.05 -2.67 -22.47
CA MET A 169 1.08 -2.37 -23.34
C MET A 169 0.65 -1.73 -24.65
N PHE A 170 -0.50 -2.15 -25.20
CA PHE A 170 -1.06 -1.51 -26.38
C PHE A 170 -1.36 -0.03 -26.11
N LEU A 171 -2.16 0.28 -25.07
CA LEU A 171 -2.51 1.66 -24.73
C LEU A 171 -1.27 2.53 -24.47
N TYR A 172 -0.30 2.00 -23.71
CA TYR A 172 0.96 2.67 -23.44
C TYR A 172 1.75 2.97 -24.72
N THR A 173 1.94 1.96 -25.56
CA THR A 173 2.76 2.08 -26.78
C THR A 173 2.08 2.93 -27.83
N PHE A 174 0.76 2.82 -27.96
CA PHE A 174 -0.03 3.65 -28.87
C PHE A 174 0.01 5.14 -28.46
N SER A 175 -0.16 5.44 -27.18
CA SER A 175 -0.06 6.81 -26.67
C SER A 175 1.34 7.40 -26.89
N LYS A 176 2.40 6.59 -26.76
CA LYS A 176 3.77 7.00 -27.12
C LYS A 176 3.95 7.25 -28.61
N ALA A 177 3.32 6.44 -29.46
CA ALA A 177 3.38 6.64 -30.90
C ALA A 177 2.73 7.96 -31.30
N LEU A 178 1.57 8.27 -30.74
CA LEU A 178 0.89 9.55 -30.94
C LEU A 178 1.71 10.74 -30.43
N LEU A 179 2.39 10.58 -29.29
CA LEU A 179 3.26 11.61 -28.72
C LEU A 179 4.46 11.89 -29.67
N ALA A 180 5.13 10.85 -30.17
CA ALA A 180 6.22 10.98 -31.12
C ALA A 180 5.74 11.62 -32.45
N GLN A 181 4.57 11.23 -32.92
CA GLN A 181 3.95 11.85 -34.12
C GLN A 181 3.61 13.32 -33.88
N HIS A 182 3.09 13.69 -32.74
CA HIS A 182 2.82 15.07 -32.34
C HIS A 182 4.12 15.91 -32.27
N ASP A 183 5.22 15.30 -31.82
CA ASP A 183 6.55 15.95 -31.77
C ASP A 183 7.23 16.02 -33.16
N GLY A 184 6.61 15.43 -34.18
CA GLY A 184 7.12 15.42 -35.58
C GLY A 184 8.14 14.32 -35.86
N ASP A 185 8.44 13.43 -34.91
CA ASP A 185 9.32 12.28 -35.10
C ASP A 185 8.54 11.09 -35.70
N ASN A 186 8.28 11.19 -37.01
CA ASN A 186 7.53 10.17 -37.72
C ASN A 186 8.28 8.81 -37.82
N GLU A 187 9.61 8.77 -37.74
CA GLU A 187 10.36 7.51 -37.77
C GLU A 187 10.18 6.74 -36.45
N GLU A 188 10.31 7.41 -35.32
CA GLU A 188 10.06 6.79 -34.01
C GLU A 188 8.58 6.44 -33.84
N ALA A 189 7.67 7.31 -34.27
CA ALA A 189 6.24 7.03 -34.26
C ALA A 189 5.90 5.73 -35.00
N LEU A 190 6.44 5.51 -36.19
CA LEU A 190 6.19 4.30 -36.97
C LEU A 190 6.71 3.03 -36.28
N LYS A 191 7.89 3.06 -35.65
CA LYS A 191 8.40 1.92 -34.87
C LYS A 191 7.46 1.60 -33.68
N LEU A 192 6.98 2.64 -33.01
CA LEU A 192 6.03 2.47 -31.89
C LEU A 192 4.67 1.96 -32.38
N TYR A 193 4.18 2.40 -33.54
CA TYR A 193 2.97 1.84 -34.15
C TYR A 193 3.13 0.36 -34.51
N GLU A 194 4.29 -0.07 -35.00
CA GLU A 194 4.58 -1.49 -35.27
C GLU A 194 4.56 -2.32 -33.98
N GLN A 195 5.15 -1.81 -32.92
CA GLN A 195 5.10 -2.47 -31.61
C GLN A 195 3.67 -2.53 -31.06
N ALA A 196 2.91 -1.44 -31.14
CA ALA A 196 1.53 -1.42 -30.71
C ALA A 196 0.64 -2.40 -31.50
N ASP A 197 0.87 -2.56 -32.80
CA ASP A 197 0.14 -3.54 -33.65
C ASP A 197 0.39 -5.00 -33.22
N ILE A 198 1.58 -5.30 -32.69
CA ILE A 198 1.88 -6.63 -32.13
C ILE A 198 1.04 -6.86 -30.86
N TYR A 199 0.98 -5.89 -29.96
CA TYR A 199 0.15 -5.99 -28.75
C TYR A 199 -1.34 -6.05 -29.08
N LEU A 200 -1.81 -5.23 -30.03
CA LEU A 200 -3.18 -5.24 -30.51
C LEU A 200 -3.62 -6.62 -31.06
N LYS A 201 -2.73 -7.30 -31.77
CA LYS A 201 -3.00 -8.65 -32.33
C LYS A 201 -3.00 -9.75 -31.25
N ARG A 202 -2.28 -9.55 -30.16
CA ARG A 202 -2.23 -10.50 -29.04
C ARG A 202 -3.36 -10.28 -28.04
N ALA A 203 -3.81 -9.05 -27.91
CA ALA A 203 -4.93 -8.68 -27.07
C ALA A 203 -6.21 -9.33 -27.59
N GLU A 204 -6.60 -10.46 -27.00
CA GLU A 204 -7.76 -11.26 -27.44
C GLU A 204 -9.09 -10.50 -27.27
N GLY A 205 -9.38 -9.59 -28.18
CA GLY A 205 -10.73 -9.06 -28.38
C GLY A 205 -11.15 -7.85 -27.55
N ASN A 206 -10.35 -7.35 -26.60
CA ASN A 206 -10.72 -6.20 -25.75
C ASN A 206 -10.36 -4.82 -26.33
N GLN A 207 -9.53 -4.75 -27.37
CA GLN A 207 -8.99 -3.50 -27.92
C GLN A 207 -9.68 -2.99 -29.18
N PHE A 208 -10.81 -3.58 -29.55
CA PHE A 208 -11.56 -3.10 -30.72
C PHE A 208 -11.97 -1.62 -30.56
N PHE A 209 -12.16 -1.12 -29.34
CA PHE A 209 -12.46 0.28 -29.06
C PHE A 209 -11.45 1.24 -29.67
N CYS A 210 -10.18 0.91 -29.63
CA CYS A 210 -9.14 1.77 -30.20
C CYS A 210 -8.69 1.35 -31.60
N TYR A 211 -9.21 0.26 -32.15
CA TYR A 211 -8.72 -0.31 -33.42
C TYR A 211 -8.80 0.70 -34.57
N VAL A 212 -9.99 1.27 -34.79
CA VAL A 212 -10.22 2.26 -35.86
C VAL A 212 -9.38 3.51 -35.62
N LEU A 213 -9.34 4.00 -34.40
CA LEU A 213 -8.56 5.16 -34.00
C LEU A 213 -7.07 4.93 -34.24
N PHE A 214 -6.56 3.77 -33.82
CA PHE A 214 -5.17 3.35 -34.04
C PHE A 214 -4.82 3.31 -35.53
N ARG A 215 -5.64 2.64 -36.36
CA ARG A 215 -5.43 2.53 -37.79
C ARG A 215 -5.43 3.88 -38.50
N ARG A 216 -6.38 4.77 -38.17
CA ARG A 216 -6.46 6.12 -38.75
C ARG A 216 -5.22 6.94 -38.42
N ASN A 217 -4.76 6.95 -37.19
CA ASN A 217 -3.58 7.71 -36.80
C ASN A 217 -2.30 7.13 -37.43
N ARG A 218 -2.16 5.79 -37.49
CA ARG A 218 -1.03 5.13 -38.17
C ARG A 218 -1.01 5.46 -39.65
N MET A 219 -2.16 5.45 -40.31
CA MET A 219 -2.32 5.83 -41.73
C MET A 219 -1.87 7.28 -41.96
N GLU A 220 -2.26 8.21 -41.08
CA GLU A 220 -1.79 9.59 -41.17
C GLU A 220 -0.29 9.72 -40.95
N CYS A 221 0.29 8.94 -40.04
CA CYS A 221 1.74 8.87 -39.85
C CYS A 221 2.47 8.36 -41.12
N PHE A 222 1.93 7.35 -41.83
CA PHE A 222 2.48 6.91 -43.11
C PHE A 222 2.45 8.02 -44.17
N ARG A 223 1.36 8.80 -44.23
CA ARG A 223 1.25 9.94 -45.14
C ARG A 223 2.31 10.99 -44.82
N ASN A 224 2.45 11.37 -43.57
CA ASN A 224 3.42 12.37 -43.12
C ASN A 224 4.88 11.92 -43.32
N ALA A 225 5.13 10.62 -43.30
CA ALA A 225 6.43 10.02 -43.58
C ALA A 225 6.70 9.75 -45.09
N GLY A 226 5.78 10.11 -45.99
CA GLY A 226 5.89 9.88 -47.43
C GLY A 226 5.83 8.42 -47.86
N LYS A 227 5.26 7.52 -47.06
CA LYS A 227 5.16 6.08 -47.30
C LYS A 227 3.81 5.73 -47.95
N GLU A 228 3.61 6.12 -49.19
CA GLU A 228 2.33 6.04 -49.93
C GLU A 228 1.78 4.61 -50.02
N ILE A 229 2.65 3.63 -50.33
CA ILE A 229 2.24 2.22 -50.46
C ILE A 229 1.68 1.68 -49.14
N LEU A 230 2.31 2.02 -48.01
CA LEU A 230 1.85 1.58 -46.69
C LEU A 230 0.55 2.32 -46.28
N TYR A 231 0.40 3.57 -46.69
CA TYR A 231 -0.85 4.33 -46.51
C TYR A 231 -2.02 3.64 -47.24
N GLU A 232 -1.86 3.29 -48.52
CA GLU A 232 -2.90 2.61 -49.32
C GLU A 232 -3.25 1.22 -48.76
N GLN A 233 -2.25 0.47 -48.30
CA GLN A 233 -2.49 -0.81 -47.63
C GLN A 233 -3.30 -0.66 -46.34
N GLU A 234 -2.96 0.31 -45.53
CA GLU A 234 -3.65 0.57 -44.26
C GLU A 234 -5.09 1.08 -44.48
N GLU A 235 -5.29 1.93 -45.49
CA GLU A 235 -6.61 2.38 -45.94
C GLU A 235 -7.50 1.22 -46.37
N PHE A 236 -6.93 0.28 -47.15
CA PHE A 236 -7.65 -0.91 -47.59
C PHE A 236 -8.07 -1.77 -46.39
N ILE A 237 -7.15 -2.02 -45.43
CA ILE A 237 -7.43 -2.82 -44.24
C ILE A 237 -8.55 -2.14 -43.41
N LEU A 238 -8.47 -0.83 -43.24
CA LEU A 238 -9.46 -0.08 -42.48
C LEU A 238 -10.85 -0.14 -43.13
N LYS A 239 -10.94 0.08 -44.45
CA LYS A 239 -12.20 -0.01 -45.19
C LYS A 239 -12.81 -1.40 -45.10
N GLN A 240 -12.02 -2.46 -45.24
CA GLN A 240 -12.49 -3.85 -45.08
C GLN A 240 -13.02 -4.10 -43.67
N TYR A 241 -12.35 -3.59 -42.66
CA TYR A 241 -12.77 -3.72 -41.27
C TYR A 241 -14.08 -2.99 -41.01
N GLU A 242 -14.18 -1.72 -41.40
CA GLU A 242 -15.39 -0.88 -41.20
C GLU A 242 -16.60 -1.49 -41.94
N GLU A 243 -16.41 -2.00 -43.16
CA GLU A 243 -17.48 -2.61 -43.97
C GLU A 243 -17.96 -3.93 -43.35
N THR A 244 -17.03 -4.78 -42.96
CA THR A 244 -17.36 -6.07 -42.33
C THR A 244 -18.03 -5.86 -40.97
N HIS A 245 -17.55 -4.92 -40.15
CA HIS A 245 -18.14 -4.61 -38.86
C HIS A 245 -19.53 -4.02 -38.99
N ARG A 246 -19.73 -3.06 -39.92
CA ARG A 246 -21.02 -2.43 -40.13
C ARG A 246 -22.08 -3.44 -40.50
N ILE A 247 -21.80 -4.34 -41.45
CA ILE A 247 -22.76 -5.35 -41.93
C ILE A 247 -23.09 -6.34 -40.80
N MET A 248 -22.06 -6.86 -40.13
CA MET A 248 -22.27 -7.93 -39.14
C MET A 248 -22.90 -7.45 -37.83
N PHE A 249 -22.61 -6.25 -37.39
CA PHE A 249 -23.08 -5.79 -36.07
C PHE A 249 -24.35 -4.97 -36.15
N HIS A 250 -24.56 -4.17 -37.18
CA HIS A 250 -25.78 -3.39 -37.31
C HIS A 250 -27.00 -4.31 -37.50
N GLU A 251 -26.90 -5.32 -38.36
CA GLU A 251 -27.98 -6.30 -38.52
C GLU A 251 -28.26 -7.04 -37.21
N TYR A 252 -27.22 -7.45 -36.49
CA TYR A 252 -27.38 -8.16 -35.22
C TYR A 252 -27.93 -7.28 -34.11
N ALA A 253 -27.52 -6.03 -34.00
CA ALA A 253 -28.04 -5.07 -33.03
C ALA A 253 -29.54 -4.77 -33.26
N GLU A 254 -29.97 -4.70 -34.51
CA GLU A 254 -31.38 -4.57 -34.86
C GLU A 254 -32.19 -5.85 -34.50
N ASP A 255 -31.68 -7.05 -34.80
CA ASP A 255 -32.30 -8.33 -34.41
C ASP A 255 -32.44 -8.49 -32.89
N MET A 256 -31.53 -7.93 -32.13
CA MET A 256 -31.54 -8.00 -30.66
C MET A 256 -32.33 -6.87 -29.98
N LYS A 257 -32.79 -5.88 -30.74
CA LYS A 257 -33.42 -4.66 -30.22
C LYS A 257 -34.62 -4.93 -29.32
N ASP A 258 -35.46 -5.89 -29.72
CA ASP A 258 -36.65 -6.25 -28.99
C ASP A 258 -36.38 -7.12 -27.75
N LEU A 259 -35.19 -7.68 -27.65
CA LEU A 259 -34.73 -8.52 -26.52
C LEU A 259 -33.95 -7.68 -25.46
N LEU A 260 -33.54 -6.46 -25.81
CA LEU A 260 -32.79 -5.62 -24.86
C LEU A 260 -33.70 -5.17 -23.70
N PRO A 261 -33.17 -5.14 -22.47
CA PRO A 261 -33.88 -4.59 -21.33
C PRO A 261 -34.37 -3.16 -21.61
N PRO A 262 -35.59 -2.78 -21.15
CA PRO A 262 -36.10 -1.45 -21.33
C PRO A 262 -35.20 -0.44 -20.56
N VAL A 263 -34.83 0.63 -21.24
CA VAL A 263 -34.18 1.80 -20.66
C VAL A 263 -35.04 2.99 -20.97
N ASP A 264 -35.36 3.80 -19.97
CA ASP A 264 -36.10 5.04 -20.18
C ASP A 264 -35.25 5.93 -21.09
N ASP A 265 -35.80 6.35 -22.22
CA ASP A 265 -35.12 7.24 -23.17
C ASP A 265 -34.70 8.57 -22.51
N ASP A 266 -35.42 8.97 -21.43
CA ASP A 266 -35.14 10.14 -20.59
C ASP A 266 -34.23 9.81 -19.40
N CYS A 267 -33.41 8.73 -19.48
CA CYS A 267 -32.43 8.43 -18.43
C CYS A 267 -31.34 9.49 -18.43
N GLU A 268 -31.67 10.68 -17.86
CA GLU A 268 -30.73 11.78 -17.72
C GLU A 268 -29.44 11.32 -17.02
N GLU A 269 -28.33 11.79 -17.54
CA GLU A 269 -27.02 11.58 -16.94
C GLU A 269 -26.99 12.26 -15.56
N LEU A 270 -26.58 11.52 -14.52
CA LEU A 270 -26.33 12.13 -13.22
C LEU A 270 -25.20 13.14 -13.35
N SER A 271 -25.42 14.34 -12.86
CA SER A 271 -24.37 15.35 -12.85
C SER A 271 -23.19 14.90 -11.99
N THR A 272 -22.00 15.34 -12.36
CA THR A 272 -20.77 15.12 -11.58
C THR A 272 -20.96 15.46 -10.11
N ARG A 273 -21.73 16.51 -9.82
CA ARG A 273 -22.01 16.97 -8.45
C ARG A 273 -22.89 15.98 -7.68
N GLU A 274 -23.91 15.43 -8.31
CA GLU A 274 -24.78 14.43 -7.66
C GLU A 274 -24.00 13.16 -7.33
N ILE A 275 -23.16 12.69 -8.26
CA ILE A 275 -22.27 11.53 -8.03
C ILE A 275 -21.28 11.82 -6.90
N GLU A 276 -20.66 13.02 -6.90
CA GLU A 276 -19.74 13.43 -5.84
C GLU A 276 -20.41 13.51 -4.47
N ASP A 277 -21.64 14.02 -4.38
CA ASP A 277 -22.37 14.13 -3.12
C ASP A 277 -22.77 12.75 -2.57
N LEU A 278 -23.16 11.81 -3.43
CA LEU A 278 -23.42 10.43 -3.05
C LEU A 278 -22.14 9.73 -2.55
N LEU A 279 -21.04 9.89 -3.27
CA LEU A 279 -19.73 9.35 -2.86
C LEU A 279 -19.20 9.99 -1.57
N LYS A 280 -19.47 11.29 -1.33
CA LYS A 280 -19.13 11.97 -0.07
C LYS A 280 -19.89 11.40 1.12
N GLN A 281 -21.20 11.15 0.98
CA GLN A 281 -21.99 10.55 2.06
C GLN A 281 -21.44 9.20 2.46
N GLU A 282 -21.09 8.34 1.49
CA GLU A 282 -20.49 7.06 1.79
C GLU A 282 -19.11 7.20 2.43
N SER A 283 -18.27 8.14 1.97
CA SER A 283 -16.98 8.39 2.58
C SER A 283 -17.09 8.84 4.04
N VAL A 284 -18.13 9.62 4.39
CA VAL A 284 -18.41 10.02 5.78
C VAL A 284 -18.85 8.83 6.62
N GLU A 285 -19.73 7.97 6.12
CA GLU A 285 -20.17 6.76 6.85
C GLU A 285 -19.00 5.78 7.05
N ARG A 286 -18.16 5.58 6.03
CA ARG A 286 -16.94 4.76 6.12
C ARG A 286 -15.93 5.37 7.09
N ALA A 287 -15.68 6.68 7.00
CA ALA A 287 -14.81 7.38 7.93
C ALA A 287 -15.31 7.26 9.37
N TYR A 288 -16.62 7.35 9.60
CA TYR A 288 -17.21 7.14 10.93
C TYR A 288 -16.98 5.70 11.42
N LYS A 289 -17.21 4.70 10.56
CA LYS A 289 -16.96 3.29 10.90
C LYS A 289 -15.48 3.05 11.20
N SER A 290 -14.59 3.55 10.34
CA SER A 290 -13.14 3.46 10.53
C SER A 290 -12.71 4.15 11.84
N LYS A 291 -13.22 5.36 12.14
CA LYS A 291 -12.93 6.04 13.41
C LYS A 291 -13.43 5.27 14.62
N LYS A 292 -14.59 4.63 14.52
CA LYS A 292 -15.10 3.76 15.57
C LYS A 292 -14.20 2.55 15.81
N GLU A 293 -13.80 1.87 14.75
CA GLU A 293 -12.85 0.74 14.80
C GLU A 293 -11.49 1.17 15.40
N GLN A 294 -10.98 2.35 15.02
CA GLN A 294 -9.79 2.94 15.61
C GLN A 294 -9.94 3.19 17.12
N LEU A 295 -11.09 3.73 17.55
CA LEU A 295 -11.36 3.97 18.98
C LEU A 295 -11.46 2.66 19.79
N ASP A 296 -12.11 1.65 19.23
CA ASP A 296 -12.21 0.33 19.86
C ASP A 296 -10.81 -0.30 19.99
N PHE A 297 -9.96 -0.13 18.96
CA PHE A 297 -8.59 -0.61 18.98
C PHE A 297 -7.72 0.13 20.03
N ILE A 298 -7.88 1.44 20.20
CA ILE A 298 -7.16 2.19 21.24
C ILE A 298 -7.40 1.58 22.63
N SER A 299 -8.62 1.13 22.92
CA SER A 299 -8.92 0.47 24.20
C SER A 299 -8.14 -0.85 24.38
N ILE A 300 -8.02 -1.63 23.33
CA ILE A 300 -7.19 -2.87 23.32
C ILE A 300 -5.73 -2.49 23.50
N TRP A 301 -5.25 -1.50 22.75
CA TRP A 301 -3.88 -1.00 22.78
C TRP A 301 -3.45 -0.55 24.18
N GLN A 302 -4.28 0.25 24.83
CA GLN A 302 -4.03 0.71 26.20
C GLN A 302 -3.93 -0.44 27.21
N LYS A 303 -4.70 -1.51 27.05
CA LYS A 303 -4.56 -2.70 27.88
C LYS A 303 -3.23 -3.40 27.66
N LEU A 304 -2.78 -3.52 26.41
CA LEU A 304 -1.53 -4.18 26.07
C LEU A 304 -0.30 -3.46 26.61
N ILE A 305 -0.24 -2.13 26.48
CA ILE A 305 0.89 -1.33 26.95
C ILE A 305 0.94 -1.13 28.49
N ASN A 306 -0.15 -1.46 29.20
CA ASN A 306 -0.26 -1.34 30.66
C ASN A 306 -0.22 -2.69 31.39
N VAL A 307 0.17 -3.78 30.72
CA VAL A 307 0.36 -5.08 31.38
C VAL A 307 1.51 -4.98 32.39
N ASN A 308 1.26 -5.46 33.62
CA ASN A 308 2.28 -5.49 34.66
C ASN A 308 3.06 -6.81 34.67
N GLY A 309 4.32 -6.76 35.09
CA GLY A 309 5.15 -7.95 35.29
C GLY A 309 5.75 -8.55 34.02
N ILE A 310 5.76 -7.80 32.92
CA ILE A 310 6.42 -8.18 31.66
C ILE A 310 7.60 -7.27 31.37
N THR A 311 8.57 -7.77 30.63
CA THR A 311 9.72 -6.97 30.15
C THR A 311 9.32 -6.06 29.01
N ALA A 312 10.12 -5.00 28.78
CA ALA A 312 9.93 -4.08 27.63
C ALA A 312 9.90 -4.85 26.29
N LYS A 313 10.73 -5.87 26.13
CA LYS A 313 10.79 -6.70 24.93
C LYS A 313 9.52 -7.54 24.72
N GLU A 314 9.01 -8.15 25.78
CA GLU A 314 7.77 -8.94 25.73
C GLU A 314 6.57 -8.07 25.42
N MET A 315 6.48 -6.91 26.07
CA MET A 315 5.42 -5.92 25.80
C MET A 315 5.45 -5.49 24.32
N LEU A 316 6.63 -5.11 23.81
CA LEU A 316 6.76 -4.66 22.43
C LEU A 316 6.41 -5.77 21.43
N ASN A 317 6.86 -7.02 21.65
CA ASN A 317 6.51 -8.15 20.79
C ASN A 317 5.00 -8.40 20.74
N MET A 318 4.31 -8.32 21.88
CA MET A 318 2.87 -8.50 21.97
C MET A 318 2.12 -7.38 21.23
N VAL A 319 2.55 -6.15 21.45
CA VAL A 319 1.99 -4.96 20.82
C VAL A 319 2.17 -4.99 19.31
N MET A 320 3.38 -5.26 18.82
CA MET A 320 3.68 -5.30 17.38
C MET A 320 2.90 -6.39 16.66
N LYS A 321 2.82 -7.59 17.21
CA LYS A 321 2.01 -8.68 16.62
C LYS A 321 0.52 -8.33 16.56
N THR A 322 -0.01 -7.71 17.61
CA THR A 322 -1.41 -7.28 17.62
C THR A 322 -1.65 -6.18 16.59
N PHE A 323 -0.71 -5.24 16.44
CA PHE A 323 -0.76 -4.19 15.45
C PHE A 323 -0.76 -4.75 14.02
N LEU A 324 0.20 -5.60 13.68
CA LEU A 324 0.33 -6.21 12.35
C LEU A 324 -0.95 -6.95 11.95
N ASN A 325 -1.48 -7.76 12.86
CA ASN A 325 -2.70 -8.55 12.60
C ASN A 325 -3.96 -7.68 12.46
N HIS A 326 -4.07 -6.58 13.24
CA HIS A 326 -5.27 -5.76 13.22
C HIS A 326 -5.34 -4.87 11.97
N PHE A 327 -4.20 -4.31 11.55
CA PHE A 327 -4.13 -3.38 10.42
C PHE A 327 -3.75 -4.06 9.10
N ASP A 328 -3.68 -5.37 9.05
CA ASP A 328 -3.25 -6.16 7.87
C ASP A 328 -1.91 -5.66 7.27
N VAL A 329 -1.02 -5.24 8.17
CA VAL A 329 0.35 -4.83 7.85
C VAL A 329 1.25 -6.06 7.89
N ASP A 330 2.08 -6.26 6.88
CA ASP A 330 2.84 -7.50 6.75
C ASP A 330 4.12 -7.50 7.58
N ARG A 331 4.81 -6.35 7.67
CA ARG A 331 6.14 -6.23 8.28
C ARG A 331 6.30 -4.96 9.10
N ALA A 332 7.12 -5.02 10.12
CA ALA A 332 7.48 -3.85 10.91
C ALA A 332 8.90 -3.91 11.48
N VAL A 333 9.49 -2.74 11.69
CA VAL A 333 10.76 -2.55 12.40
C VAL A 333 10.59 -1.48 13.45
N TYR A 334 11.10 -1.72 14.64
CA TYR A 334 11.18 -0.73 15.72
C TYR A 334 12.64 -0.60 16.18
N ILE A 335 13.24 0.57 15.97
CA ILE A 335 14.64 0.86 16.32
C ILE A 335 14.65 1.96 17.39
N ARG A 336 15.41 1.74 18.45
CA ARG A 336 15.71 2.75 19.47
C ARG A 336 17.13 3.28 19.27
N TYR A 337 17.26 4.59 19.21
CA TYR A 337 18.55 5.29 19.15
C TYR A 337 18.92 5.74 20.56
N SER A 338 19.82 5.00 21.21
CA SER A 338 20.43 5.39 22.48
C SER A 338 21.73 6.15 22.24
N GLU A 339 22.27 6.81 23.29
CA GLU A 339 23.45 7.69 23.17
C GLU A 339 24.72 7.01 22.60
N ARG A 340 24.81 5.68 22.61
CA ARG A 340 26.03 4.96 22.18
C ARG A 340 25.85 4.09 20.94
N VAL A 341 24.78 3.31 20.85
CA VAL A 341 24.53 2.38 19.73
C VAL A 341 23.03 2.24 19.51
N PRO A 342 22.54 2.34 18.27
CA PRO A 342 21.14 2.02 17.95
C PRO A 342 20.83 0.56 18.30
N GLN A 343 19.66 0.31 18.84
CA GLN A 343 19.18 -1.03 19.20
C GLN A 343 17.91 -1.37 18.43
N VAL A 344 17.91 -2.53 17.79
CA VAL A 344 16.72 -3.08 17.14
C VAL A 344 15.89 -3.76 18.24
N LEU A 345 14.75 -3.19 18.58
CA LEU A 345 13.86 -3.74 19.60
C LEU A 345 12.86 -4.74 19.01
N TYR A 346 12.46 -4.52 17.76
CA TYR A 346 11.59 -5.41 16.99
C TYR A 346 11.99 -5.40 15.53
N ASN A 347 12.05 -6.57 14.91
CA ASN A 347 12.28 -6.73 13.47
C ASN A 347 11.70 -8.07 13.03
N ASP A 348 10.72 -8.05 12.16
CA ASP A 348 10.18 -9.23 11.50
C ASP A 348 10.36 -9.17 9.97
N THR A 349 11.20 -8.24 9.50
CA THR A 349 11.58 -8.15 8.09
C THR A 349 12.63 -9.21 7.75
N GLU A 350 12.80 -9.48 6.46
CA GLU A 350 13.85 -10.39 5.97
C GLU A 350 15.24 -9.73 5.99
N LYS A 351 15.31 -8.41 6.23
CA LYS A 351 16.57 -7.66 6.28
C LYS A 351 17.15 -7.58 7.67
N GLU A 352 18.44 -7.87 7.77
CA GLU A 352 19.23 -7.60 8.97
C GLU A 352 19.49 -6.08 9.07
N MET A 353 19.15 -5.49 10.21
CA MET A 353 19.34 -4.06 10.47
C MET A 353 20.79 -3.77 10.84
N THR A 354 21.65 -3.64 9.84
CA THR A 354 23.07 -3.32 10.05
C THR A 354 23.24 -1.84 10.50
N PRO A 355 24.39 -1.48 11.13
CA PRO A 355 24.67 -0.10 11.52
C PRO A 355 24.63 0.90 10.34
N GLU A 356 25.00 0.45 9.13
CA GLU A 356 24.95 1.26 7.92
C GLU A 356 23.51 1.57 7.53
N ILE A 357 22.64 0.56 7.52
CA ILE A 357 21.20 0.71 7.25
C ILE A 357 20.57 1.66 8.26
N MET A 358 20.86 1.48 9.55
CA MET A 358 20.33 2.36 10.59
C MET A 358 20.77 3.82 10.43
N LYS A 359 22.00 4.08 9.94
CA LYS A 359 22.46 5.45 9.62
C LYS A 359 21.72 6.06 8.43
N ILE A 360 21.44 5.27 7.39
CA ILE A 360 20.65 5.72 6.23
C ILE A 360 19.24 6.11 6.70
N MET A 361 18.60 5.25 7.50
CA MET A 361 17.28 5.52 8.09
C MET A 361 17.30 6.80 8.93
N GLU A 362 18.29 6.97 9.81
CA GLU A 362 18.43 8.17 10.63
C GLU A 362 18.55 9.44 9.78
N LYS A 363 19.38 9.40 8.74
CA LYS A 363 19.58 10.54 7.83
C LYS A 363 18.31 10.91 7.08
N SER A 364 17.58 9.94 6.58
CA SER A 364 16.31 10.17 5.88
C SER A 364 15.22 10.69 6.83
N MET A 365 15.12 10.16 8.05
CA MET A 365 14.15 10.61 9.05
C MET A 365 14.43 12.02 9.57
N ARG A 366 15.69 12.47 9.59
CA ARG A 366 16.03 13.87 9.92
C ARG A 366 15.52 14.86 8.89
N LYS A 367 15.43 14.46 7.62
CA LYS A 367 14.84 15.30 6.56
C LYS A 367 13.33 15.37 6.65
N ASN A 368 12.70 14.32 7.18
CA ASN A 368 11.26 14.14 7.25
C ASN A 368 10.79 13.97 8.70
N ALA A 369 10.94 15.03 9.49
CA ALA A 369 10.66 14.99 10.94
C ALA A 369 9.21 14.67 11.31
N GLY A 370 8.26 14.91 10.42
CA GLY A 370 6.85 14.54 10.58
C GLY A 370 6.53 13.07 10.24
N GLY A 371 7.53 12.29 9.83
CA GLY A 371 7.26 11.00 9.21
C GLY A 371 6.76 11.13 7.77
N PHE A 372 6.52 10.02 7.11
CA PHE A 372 6.01 10.01 5.74
C PHE A 372 5.34 8.68 5.40
N VAL A 373 4.48 8.75 4.39
CA VAL A 373 3.89 7.59 3.72
C VAL A 373 4.49 7.47 2.34
N ILE A 374 4.84 6.26 1.95
CA ILE A 374 5.25 5.94 0.58
C ILE A 374 4.30 4.89 0.03
N SER A 375 3.87 5.09 -1.19
CA SER A 375 3.15 4.08 -1.95
C SER A 375 3.80 3.95 -3.33
N LYS A 376 3.92 2.74 -3.86
CA LYS A 376 4.40 2.53 -5.25
C LYS A 376 3.60 3.33 -6.28
N ILE A 377 2.39 3.74 -5.93
CA ILE A 377 1.47 4.51 -6.77
C ILE A 377 1.72 6.02 -6.67
N SER A 378 2.32 6.50 -5.58
CA SER A 378 2.50 7.92 -5.36
C SER A 378 3.75 8.47 -6.07
N SER A 379 3.65 9.74 -6.51
CA SER A 379 4.79 10.49 -7.07
C SER A 379 5.97 10.62 -6.10
N ASN A 380 5.74 10.40 -4.81
CA ASN A 380 6.72 10.54 -3.74
C ASN A 380 7.67 9.34 -3.62
N TYR A 381 7.41 8.24 -4.34
CA TYR A 381 8.25 7.04 -4.27
C TYR A 381 9.72 7.33 -4.61
N SER A 382 9.96 8.18 -5.61
CA SER A 382 11.30 8.58 -6.03
C SER A 382 12.02 9.51 -5.03
N GLU A 383 11.27 10.27 -4.22
CA GLU A 383 11.84 11.18 -3.22
C GLU A 383 12.43 10.45 -2.01
N HIS A 384 11.94 9.24 -1.73
CA HIS A 384 12.33 8.42 -0.58
C HIS A 384 13.13 7.17 -0.99
N GLN A 385 13.81 7.22 -2.13
CA GLN A 385 14.58 6.09 -2.67
C GLN A 385 15.62 5.55 -1.68
N ASP A 386 16.16 6.39 -0.80
CA ASP A 386 17.11 6.00 0.25
C ASP A 386 16.53 4.93 1.19
N ILE A 387 15.23 5.02 1.51
CA ILE A 387 14.55 4.06 2.40
C ILE A 387 13.98 2.89 1.63
N THR A 388 13.36 3.13 0.46
CA THR A 388 12.77 2.05 -0.34
C THR A 388 13.82 1.07 -0.84
N SER A 389 15.05 1.53 -1.13
CA SER A 389 16.16 0.66 -1.53
C SER A 389 16.63 -0.30 -0.43
N ILE A 390 16.41 0.03 0.86
CA ILE A 390 16.74 -0.86 1.98
C ILE A 390 15.92 -2.15 1.90
N PHE A 391 14.65 -2.02 1.55
CA PHE A 391 13.69 -3.12 1.44
C PHE A 391 13.46 -3.55 -0.02
N GLY A 392 14.37 -3.19 -0.93
CA GLY A 392 14.22 -3.39 -2.37
C GLY A 392 14.06 -4.84 -2.82
N ASP A 393 14.52 -5.80 -2.01
CA ASP A 393 14.35 -7.23 -2.26
C ASP A 393 12.97 -7.74 -1.81
N GLU A 394 12.25 -6.97 -0.99
CA GLU A 394 10.89 -7.24 -0.59
C GLU A 394 9.93 -6.41 -1.45
N ASP A 395 8.87 -7.01 -1.95
CA ASP A 395 7.86 -6.35 -2.78
C ASP A 395 6.97 -5.41 -1.96
N VAL A 396 7.54 -4.28 -1.53
CA VAL A 396 6.83 -3.29 -0.70
C VAL A 396 5.79 -2.55 -1.54
N CYS A 397 4.52 -2.67 -1.18
CA CYS A 397 3.39 -1.98 -1.80
C CYS A 397 3.24 -0.55 -1.27
N SER A 398 3.18 -0.43 0.06
CA SER A 398 3.12 0.85 0.76
C SER A 398 3.82 0.77 2.11
N MET A 399 4.32 1.90 2.59
CA MET A 399 5.13 1.98 3.80
C MET A 399 4.79 3.26 4.57
N VAL A 400 4.74 3.15 5.89
CA VAL A 400 4.73 4.28 6.82
C VAL A 400 6.01 4.26 7.63
N ALA A 401 6.67 5.41 7.70
CA ALA A 401 7.90 5.60 8.47
C ALA A 401 7.74 6.77 9.45
N ILE A 402 7.97 6.50 10.74
CA ILE A 402 7.68 7.42 11.84
C ILE A 402 8.94 7.62 12.69
N PRO A 403 9.53 8.81 12.69
CA PRO A 403 10.55 9.18 13.65
C PRO A 403 9.94 9.79 14.92
N PHE A 404 10.50 9.46 16.07
CA PHE A 404 10.23 10.13 17.33
C PHE A 404 11.49 10.87 17.81
N PHE A 405 11.34 12.14 18.12
CA PHE A 405 12.42 13.00 18.55
C PHE A 405 12.36 13.30 20.06
N ASN A 406 13.52 13.44 20.66
CA ASN A 406 13.74 13.99 21.98
C ASN A 406 14.87 15.04 21.89
N ASN A 407 14.57 16.32 22.19
CA ASN A 407 15.52 17.44 22.10
C ASN A 407 16.32 17.47 20.78
N ALA A 408 15.61 17.44 19.64
CA ALA A 408 16.17 17.43 18.28
C ALA A 408 17.01 16.19 17.89
N LYS A 409 17.12 15.18 18.77
CA LYS A 409 17.74 13.88 18.46
C LYS A 409 16.66 12.86 18.19
N ILE A 410 16.89 11.97 17.23
CA ILE A 410 16.00 10.83 17.00
C ILE A 410 16.15 9.87 18.19
N GLU A 411 15.03 9.55 18.83
CA GLU A 411 14.95 8.60 19.93
C GLU A 411 14.49 7.23 19.45
N ASN A 412 13.49 7.20 18.57
CA ASN A 412 12.99 5.95 17.98
C ASN A 412 12.62 6.17 16.51
N ILE A 413 12.71 5.10 15.74
CA ILE A 413 12.17 5.01 14.38
C ILE A 413 11.28 3.76 14.33
N VAL A 414 10.08 3.93 13.79
CA VAL A 414 9.16 2.84 13.49
C VAL A 414 8.89 2.85 11.99
N ILE A 415 9.05 1.71 11.36
CA ILE A 415 8.72 1.50 9.95
C ILE A 415 7.76 0.34 9.88
N THR A 416 6.65 0.52 9.18
CA THR A 416 5.66 -0.52 8.92
C THR A 416 5.34 -0.53 7.43
N TYR A 417 5.17 -1.71 6.84
CA TYR A 417 4.87 -1.79 5.43
C TYR A 417 4.04 -3.01 5.06
N VAL A 418 3.37 -2.88 3.93
CA VAL A 418 2.51 -3.87 3.29
C VAL A 418 3.24 -4.40 2.07
N LEU A 419 3.28 -5.73 1.93
CA LEU A 419 3.87 -6.43 0.79
C LEU A 419 2.82 -6.67 -0.29
N MET A 420 3.26 -6.72 -1.54
CA MET A 420 2.47 -7.28 -2.61
C MET A 420 2.55 -8.81 -2.56
N LYS A 421 1.45 -9.47 -2.21
CA LYS A 421 1.38 -10.95 -2.20
C LYS A 421 1.13 -11.52 -3.60
N ASP A 422 1.60 -12.75 -3.83
CA ASP A 422 1.68 -13.43 -5.13
C ASP A 422 0.35 -13.72 -5.84
N ASN A 423 -0.79 -13.50 -5.22
CA ASN A 423 -2.10 -13.70 -5.80
C ASN A 423 -2.66 -12.43 -6.46
N TRP A 424 -1.86 -11.81 -7.30
CA TRP A 424 -2.21 -10.71 -8.15
C TRP A 424 -3.47 -10.95 -9.04
N HIS A 425 -3.74 -12.20 -9.39
CA HIS A 425 -4.91 -12.61 -10.19
C HIS A 425 -6.18 -12.89 -9.37
N SER A 426 -6.05 -13.11 -8.08
CA SER A 426 -7.21 -13.13 -7.20
C SER A 426 -7.51 -11.71 -6.75
N SER A 427 -8.76 -11.32 -6.77
CA SER A 427 -9.34 -10.05 -6.33
C SER A 427 -9.05 -9.73 -4.85
N VAL A 428 -7.81 -9.91 -4.40
CA VAL A 428 -7.40 -9.58 -3.05
C VAL A 428 -7.15 -8.08 -2.99
N ASN A 429 -8.10 -7.40 -2.42
CA ASN A 429 -8.03 -6.01 -2.03
C ASN A 429 -6.91 -5.85 -1.00
N ARG A 430 -5.82 -5.17 -1.37
CA ARG A 430 -4.74 -4.86 -0.44
C ARG A 430 -4.85 -3.43 0.04
N TYR A 431 -4.67 -3.29 1.34
CA TYR A 431 -4.63 -1.98 1.99
C TYR A 431 -3.40 -1.19 1.56
N MET A 432 -3.61 0.03 1.11
CA MET A 432 -2.54 1.00 0.91
C MET A 432 -2.57 2.01 2.03
N LEU A 433 -1.46 2.09 2.74
CA LEU A 433 -1.29 3.05 3.83
C LEU A 433 -1.34 4.49 3.31
N ASP A 434 -2.01 5.37 4.03
CA ASP A 434 -2.21 6.77 3.69
C ASP A 434 -1.80 7.72 4.85
N GLU A 435 -2.03 9.02 4.68
CA GLU A 435 -1.72 10.03 5.69
C GLU A 435 -2.56 9.90 6.97
N ASP A 436 -3.78 9.37 6.88
CA ASP A 436 -4.61 9.11 8.05
C ASP A 436 -4.04 7.96 8.88
N ASP A 437 -3.48 6.94 8.21
CA ASP A 437 -2.76 5.86 8.87
C ASP A 437 -1.49 6.37 9.54
N LEU A 438 -0.70 7.20 8.85
CA LEU A 438 0.48 7.83 9.44
C LEU A 438 0.13 8.55 10.75
N ASN A 439 -0.89 9.40 10.72
CA ASN A 439 -1.33 10.17 11.88
C ASN A 439 -1.80 9.24 13.02
N PHE A 440 -2.54 8.21 12.69
CA PHE A 440 -3.05 7.25 13.67
C PHE A 440 -1.94 6.37 14.24
N TYR A 441 -1.03 5.87 13.42
CA TYR A 441 0.12 5.06 13.86
C TYR A 441 1.08 5.90 14.72
N GLN A 442 1.27 7.18 14.40
CA GLN A 442 2.04 8.09 15.25
C GLN A 442 1.44 8.18 16.66
N LEU A 443 0.11 8.28 16.78
CA LEU A 443 -0.57 8.29 18.05
C LEU A 443 -0.30 7.00 18.83
N LEU A 444 -0.50 5.84 18.20
CA LEU A 444 -0.31 4.54 18.83
C LEU A 444 1.14 4.32 19.28
N PHE A 445 2.11 4.54 18.41
CA PHE A 445 3.52 4.31 18.72
C PHE A 445 4.11 5.36 19.68
N ARG A 446 3.52 6.54 19.77
CA ARG A 446 3.83 7.50 20.83
C ARG A 446 3.52 6.94 22.20
N GLU A 447 2.38 6.28 22.36
CA GLU A 447 2.00 5.62 23.62
C GLU A 447 2.93 4.44 23.95
N VAL A 448 3.31 3.66 22.92
CA VAL A 448 4.31 2.58 23.09
C VAL A 448 5.64 3.13 23.57
N ARG A 449 6.12 4.23 22.98
CA ARG A 449 7.35 4.91 23.42
C ARG A 449 7.29 5.30 24.88
N TYR A 450 6.19 5.90 25.34
CA TYR A 450 6.01 6.27 26.73
C TYR A 450 5.98 5.04 27.65
N ALA A 451 5.34 3.95 27.22
CA ALA A 451 5.32 2.71 27.99
C ALA A 451 6.71 2.09 28.11
N LEU A 452 7.50 2.05 27.02
CA LEU A 452 8.87 1.58 27.05
C LEU A 452 9.76 2.41 27.98
N ASN A 453 9.67 3.74 27.90
CA ASN A 453 10.44 4.63 28.76
C ASN A 453 10.05 4.48 30.25
N ARG A 454 8.77 4.22 30.52
CA ARG A 454 8.29 3.91 31.87
C ARG A 454 8.87 2.60 32.40
N LEU A 455 8.87 1.53 31.60
CA LEU A 455 9.46 0.24 31.99
C LEU A 455 10.97 0.37 32.25
N ASP A 456 11.71 1.04 31.39
CA ASP A 456 13.14 1.31 31.60
C ASP A 456 13.39 2.12 32.89
N ALA A 457 12.51 3.07 33.20
CA ALA A 457 12.62 3.84 34.46
C ALA A 457 12.36 2.95 35.68
N TYR A 458 11.38 2.05 35.61
CA TYR A 458 11.14 1.09 36.70
C TYR A 458 12.32 0.16 36.90
N ASP A 459 12.90 -0.38 35.84
CA ASP A 459 14.08 -1.24 35.91
C ASP A 459 15.26 -0.51 36.55
N LYS A 460 15.52 0.74 36.15
CA LYS A 460 16.57 1.58 36.76
C LYS A 460 16.31 1.86 38.24
N ILE A 461 15.06 2.17 38.62
CA ILE A 461 14.68 2.38 40.02
C ILE A 461 14.86 1.10 40.81
N TYR A 462 14.47 -0.04 40.27
CA TYR A 462 14.65 -1.34 40.91
C TYR A 462 16.14 -1.69 41.11
N GLU A 463 16.97 -1.50 40.09
CA GLU A 463 18.42 -1.68 40.20
C GLU A 463 19.04 -0.75 41.24
N MET A 464 18.64 0.51 41.23
CA MET A 464 19.14 1.53 42.18
C MET A 464 18.72 1.18 43.60
N ASN A 465 17.46 0.81 43.81
CA ASN A 465 16.96 0.37 45.13
C ASN A 465 17.67 -0.89 45.61
N THR A 466 17.95 -1.83 44.72
CA THR A 466 18.71 -3.06 45.03
C THR A 466 20.14 -2.70 45.44
N LYS A 467 20.80 -1.81 44.70
CA LYS A 467 22.15 -1.32 45.07
C LYS A 467 22.15 -0.57 46.39
N LEU A 468 21.18 0.31 46.62
CA LEU A 468 21.03 1.02 47.88
C LEU A 468 20.77 0.06 49.05
N TYR A 469 19.86 -0.90 48.86
CA TYR A 469 19.60 -1.94 49.85
C TYR A 469 20.87 -2.73 50.18
N MET A 470 21.59 -3.21 49.17
CA MET A 470 22.84 -3.96 49.37
C MET A 470 23.89 -3.10 50.06
N SER A 471 24.03 -1.84 49.68
CA SER A 471 24.92 -0.89 50.37
C SER A 471 24.55 -0.64 51.85
N ALA A 472 23.26 -0.66 52.19
CA ALA A 472 22.78 -0.48 53.55
C ALA A 472 22.98 -1.72 54.43
N VAL A 473 22.94 -2.94 53.80
CA VAL A 473 22.98 -4.20 54.55
C VAL A 473 24.29 -4.99 54.45
N THR A 474 25.26 -4.51 53.61
CA THR A 474 26.56 -5.15 53.48
C THR A 474 27.70 -4.22 53.91
N ASP A 475 28.78 -4.79 54.38
CA ASP A 475 30.03 -4.09 54.61
C ASP A 475 30.80 -3.93 53.30
N GLN A 476 31.20 -2.70 52.99
CA GLN A 476 31.82 -2.34 51.69
C GLN A 476 33.21 -2.98 51.45
N LEU A 477 33.90 -3.36 52.55
CA LEU A 477 35.26 -3.91 52.44
C LEU A 477 35.24 -5.42 52.23
N THR A 478 34.34 -6.10 52.92
CA THR A 478 34.27 -7.57 52.93
C THR A 478 33.19 -8.14 52.04
N GLY A 479 32.20 -7.37 51.64
CA GLY A 479 31.01 -7.84 50.91
C GLY A 479 30.03 -8.67 51.75
N CYS A 480 30.38 -8.93 53.03
CA CYS A 480 29.50 -9.64 53.95
C CYS A 480 28.36 -8.76 54.47
N TYR A 481 27.32 -9.38 55.06
CA TYR A 481 26.29 -8.57 55.75
C TYR A 481 26.92 -7.79 56.90
N ASN A 482 26.59 -6.50 56.97
CA ASN A 482 26.89 -5.69 58.14
C ASN A 482 25.95 -6.09 59.31
N ARG A 483 26.09 -5.44 60.43
CA ARG A 483 25.30 -5.76 61.64
C ARG A 483 23.77 -5.73 61.35
N GLU A 484 23.29 -4.71 60.61
CA GLU A 484 21.87 -4.57 60.30
C GLU A 484 21.41 -5.65 59.30
N GLY A 485 22.19 -5.93 58.25
CA GLY A 485 21.93 -6.99 57.27
C GLY A 485 21.85 -8.35 57.92
N PHE A 486 22.75 -8.63 58.85
CA PHE A 486 22.74 -9.87 59.63
C PHE A 486 21.46 -10.05 60.43
N TYR A 487 21.05 -9.05 61.22
CA TYR A 487 19.82 -9.17 61.99
C TYR A 487 18.57 -9.29 61.13
N ARG A 488 18.47 -8.56 60.03
CA ARG A 488 17.36 -8.69 59.08
C ARG A 488 17.30 -10.09 58.46
N LYS A 489 18.44 -10.66 58.05
CA LYS A 489 18.49 -11.99 57.48
C LYS A 489 18.15 -13.07 58.50
N LEU A 490 18.65 -12.91 59.74
CA LEU A 490 18.33 -13.79 60.86
C LEU A 490 16.84 -13.79 61.20
N ASP A 491 16.21 -12.61 61.26
CA ASP A 491 14.79 -12.45 61.56
C ASP A 491 13.91 -13.09 60.44
N ALA A 492 14.31 -12.91 59.17
CA ALA A 492 13.63 -13.55 58.06
C ALA A 492 13.73 -15.10 58.13
N LEU A 493 14.91 -15.64 58.42
CA LEU A 493 15.11 -17.07 58.60
C LEU A 493 14.33 -17.65 59.78
N LEU A 494 14.27 -16.93 60.91
CA LEU A 494 13.49 -17.35 62.08
C LEU A 494 11.98 -17.39 61.76
N LYS A 495 11.46 -16.43 60.99
CA LYS A 495 10.05 -16.43 60.55
C LYS A 495 9.76 -17.61 59.61
N GLU A 496 10.67 -17.90 58.68
CA GLU A 496 10.55 -19.01 57.73
C GLU A 496 10.52 -20.36 58.49
N ILE A 497 11.48 -20.56 59.42
CA ILE A 497 11.55 -21.75 60.28
C ILE A 497 10.29 -21.90 61.16
N ALA A 498 9.75 -20.82 61.68
CA ALA A 498 8.52 -20.85 62.51
C ALA A 498 7.29 -21.31 61.72
N GLY A 499 7.27 -21.10 60.40
CA GLY A 499 6.19 -21.53 59.49
C GLY A 499 6.29 -22.97 59.01
N GLU A 500 7.45 -23.65 59.16
CA GLU A 500 7.65 -24.99 58.69
C GLU A 500 7.19 -26.09 59.66
N LYS A 501 6.56 -27.15 59.14
CA LYS A 501 6.14 -28.33 59.95
C LYS A 501 7.33 -29.10 60.52
N ARG A 502 8.50 -29.09 59.87
CA ARG A 502 9.78 -29.59 60.39
C ARG A 502 10.58 -28.37 60.88
N LYS A 503 10.78 -28.24 62.15
CA LYS A 503 11.57 -27.15 62.76
C LYS A 503 13.06 -27.41 62.55
N PRO A 504 13.70 -26.89 61.51
CA PRO A 504 15.14 -27.00 61.32
C PRO A 504 15.85 -26.24 62.48
N LYS A 505 17.02 -26.73 62.85
CA LYS A 505 17.85 -26.09 63.89
C LYS A 505 18.72 -25.03 63.21
N LEU A 506 18.72 -23.81 63.73
CA LEU A 506 19.64 -22.76 63.30
C LEU A 506 20.80 -22.67 64.28
N GLY A 507 22.03 -22.70 63.77
CA GLY A 507 23.27 -22.47 64.52
C GLY A 507 23.83 -21.09 64.22
N VAL A 508 24.28 -20.37 65.23
CA VAL A 508 24.97 -19.08 65.11
C VAL A 508 26.38 -19.26 65.67
N MET A 509 27.39 -18.85 64.86
CA MET A 509 28.79 -18.88 65.28
C MET A 509 29.34 -17.46 65.34
N PHE A 510 29.99 -17.11 66.43
CA PHE A 510 30.73 -15.87 66.54
C PHE A 510 32.20 -16.16 66.38
N ILE A 511 32.86 -15.42 65.47
CA ILE A 511 34.28 -15.51 65.22
C ILE A 511 34.90 -14.16 65.47
N ASP A 512 35.97 -14.11 66.25
CA ASP A 512 36.76 -12.92 66.51
C ASP A 512 38.24 -13.19 66.30
N LEU A 513 38.98 -12.23 65.84
CA LEU A 513 40.42 -12.32 65.62
C LEU A 513 41.17 -11.73 66.81
N ASP A 514 41.85 -12.58 67.58
CA ASP A 514 42.66 -12.14 68.70
C ASP A 514 43.74 -11.16 68.26
N ASN A 515 43.84 -10.05 68.99
CA ASN A 515 44.83 -8.98 68.76
C ASN A 515 44.75 -8.29 67.37
N PHE A 516 43.61 -8.33 66.67
CA PHE A 516 43.46 -7.72 65.34
C PHE A 516 43.89 -6.24 65.28
N LYS A 517 43.63 -5.50 66.33
CA LYS A 517 44.06 -4.10 66.42
C LYS A 517 45.57 -3.96 66.40
N HIS A 518 46.32 -4.84 67.05
CA HIS A 518 47.76 -4.83 67.09
C HIS A 518 48.37 -5.11 65.70
N TYR A 519 47.79 -6.08 64.97
CA TYR A 519 48.21 -6.37 63.58
C TYR A 519 47.93 -5.17 62.64
N ASN A 520 46.79 -4.53 62.80
CA ASN A 520 46.43 -3.38 61.99
C ASN A 520 47.32 -2.18 62.24
N ASP A 521 47.67 -1.89 63.52
CA ASP A 521 48.58 -0.83 63.90
C ASP A 521 50.00 -1.11 63.39
N CYS A 522 50.48 -2.37 63.38
CA CYS A 522 51.78 -2.73 62.81
C CYS A 522 51.83 -2.55 61.28
N LEU A 523 50.76 -2.85 60.55
CA LEU A 523 50.69 -2.67 59.11
C LEU A 523 50.66 -1.17 58.69
N LEU A 524 50.05 -0.34 59.50
CA LEU A 524 50.05 1.11 59.27
C LEU A 524 51.43 1.76 59.40
N TYR A 525 52.34 1.20 60.28
CA TYR A 525 53.69 1.67 60.41
C TYR A 525 54.65 1.17 59.32
N THR A 526 54.27 0.13 58.54
CA THR A 526 55.11 -0.44 57.47
C THR A 526 54.83 0.19 56.10
N SER A 527 53.79 1.05 56.00
CA SER A 527 53.51 1.79 54.76
C SER A 527 54.28 3.11 54.76
N PRO A 528 55.25 3.39 53.85
CA PRO A 528 55.95 4.64 53.81
C PRO A 528 54.94 5.77 53.55
N SER A 529 54.95 6.75 54.48
CA SER A 529 54.14 7.95 54.32
C SER A 529 54.53 8.68 53.06
N PRO A 530 53.59 9.13 52.19
CA PRO A 530 53.94 9.94 51.03
C PRO A 530 54.61 11.30 51.38
N ARG A 531 54.72 11.61 52.68
CA ARG A 531 55.33 12.85 53.18
C ARG A 531 56.85 12.73 53.42
N ASP A 532 57.42 11.50 53.52
CA ASP A 532 58.85 11.34 53.78
C ASP A 532 59.74 11.46 52.53
N GLY A 533 59.15 11.65 51.36
CA GLY A 533 59.86 11.84 50.08
C GLY A 533 60.15 13.31 49.69
N LEU A 534 59.80 14.30 50.53
CA LEU A 534 59.94 15.74 50.17
C LEU A 534 60.97 16.52 51.03
N LEU A 535 61.87 15.80 51.77
CA LEU A 535 62.96 16.42 52.51
C LEU A 535 64.28 15.64 52.28
N SER A 536 64.77 15.70 51.03
CA SER A 536 66.15 15.50 50.70
C SER A 536 66.52 16.16 49.36
#